data_75c425736706029a36ed1a91c6bbb8f4
#
_entry.id   75c425736706029a36ed1a91c6bbb8f4
#
_cell.length_a   1.000
_cell.length_b   1.000
_cell.length_c   1.000
_cell.angle_alpha   90.00
_cell.angle_beta   90.00
_cell.angle_gamma   90.00
#
_symmetry.space_group_name_H-M   'P 1'
#
loop_
_entity.id
_entity.type
_entity.pdbx_description
1 polymer ?
#
loop_
_entity_poly.entity_id
_entity_poly.type
_entity_poly.pdbx_seq_one_letter_code
_entity_poly.pdbx_strand_id
1 'polypeptide(L)'
;MIALNAVILPLSLLADRLIGDPVSRYHPVALIGSFIGWWGRPSVWPARIQRAAGVGMWLVTVLLFALPFFLLSWLLPWYLLLLAGPFLLKFCFAWRSLEEHTASVNQALARDVSEGQRKVSLMVSRDTGTLSGEQVRSAAYESMAENLVDSIISPLFYFGLFGLPGAAVFRAANTMDAMLGYQDERRQLGWCAARMDDILNFIPARITGGMLLIYFAAKGRFSQAWGGLLADRKKRPGINGGIPMSIIASGAGVRFEKPGVYIMGTGERSLEEGGPGIVEAIRVVTIAFATLVCIVLILLGSGIIYTGI
;
A
#
# COMPACT_ATOMS: atom_id res chain seq x y z
N MET A 1 3.36 -10.73 24.18
CA MET A 1 2.72 -10.22 22.95
C MET A 1 3.74 -9.51 22.04
N ILE A 2 4.46 -8.48 22.51
CA ILE A 2 5.41 -7.71 21.66
C ILE A 2 6.49 -8.61 21.05
N ALA A 3 7.17 -9.44 21.85
CA ALA A 3 8.19 -10.38 21.35
C ALA A 3 7.63 -11.40 20.35
N LEU A 4 6.36 -11.82 20.49
CA LEU A 4 5.68 -12.71 19.55
C LEU A 4 5.46 -12.04 18.18
N ASN A 5 5.11 -10.76 18.17
CA ASN A 5 4.96 -10.00 16.94
C ASN A 5 6.27 -9.91 16.15
N ALA A 6 7.44 -9.86 16.82
CA ALA A 6 8.74 -9.88 16.17
C ALA A 6 9.02 -11.19 15.40
N VAL A 7 8.36 -12.30 15.77
CA VAL A 7 8.44 -13.58 15.05
C VAL A 7 7.34 -13.69 13.99
N ILE A 8 6.14 -13.22 14.28
CA ILE A 8 5.01 -13.23 13.34
C ILE A 8 5.34 -12.46 12.06
N LEU A 9 6.00 -11.28 12.17
CA LEU A 9 6.29 -10.44 11.02
C LEU A 9 7.15 -11.14 9.94
N PRO A 10 8.35 -11.67 10.22
CA PRO A 10 9.14 -12.35 9.19
C PRO A 10 8.45 -13.61 8.65
N LEU A 11 7.72 -14.35 9.50
CA LEU A 11 6.94 -15.50 9.04
C LEU A 11 5.80 -15.10 8.10
N SER A 12 5.16 -13.93 8.31
CA SER A 12 4.12 -13.45 7.39
C SER A 12 4.70 -12.99 6.05
N LEU A 13 5.88 -12.35 6.03
CA LEU A 13 6.56 -12.02 4.78
C LEU A 13 6.96 -13.30 4.02
N LEU A 14 7.44 -14.31 4.72
CA LEU A 14 7.75 -15.61 4.12
C LEU A 14 6.49 -16.27 3.57
N ALA A 15 5.38 -16.28 4.32
CA ALA A 15 4.11 -16.80 3.87
C ALA A 15 3.59 -16.08 2.61
N ASP A 16 3.71 -14.75 2.54
CA ASP A 16 3.36 -13.96 1.37
C ASP A 16 4.20 -14.39 0.15
N ARG A 17 5.50 -14.56 0.31
CA ARG A 17 6.39 -14.96 -0.80
C ARG A 17 6.16 -16.39 -1.27
N LEU A 18 5.83 -17.33 -0.39
CA LEU A 18 5.64 -18.76 -0.72
C LEU A 18 4.23 -19.03 -1.25
N ILE A 19 3.20 -18.51 -0.60
CA ILE A 19 1.80 -18.86 -0.87
C ILE A 19 1.14 -17.88 -1.84
N GLY A 20 1.50 -16.57 -1.76
CA GLY A 20 0.82 -15.50 -2.50
C GLY A 20 -0.61 -15.25 -2.00
N ASP A 21 -1.39 -14.47 -2.74
CA ASP A 21 -2.79 -14.18 -2.40
C ASP A 21 -3.72 -15.14 -3.14
N PRO A 22 -4.47 -16.00 -2.43
CA PRO A 22 -5.44 -16.85 -3.08
C PRO A 22 -6.57 -15.99 -3.67
N VAL A 23 -6.87 -16.22 -4.95
CA VAL A 23 -8.05 -15.62 -5.59
C VAL A 23 -9.30 -16.30 -5.03
N SER A 24 -9.90 -15.71 -4.00
CA SER A 24 -11.06 -16.27 -3.33
C SER A 24 -12.05 -15.18 -2.90
N ARG A 25 -13.34 -15.44 -3.10
CA ARG A 25 -14.42 -14.59 -2.57
C ARG A 25 -14.44 -14.53 -1.03
N TYR A 26 -13.77 -15.47 -0.38
CA TYR A 26 -13.65 -15.52 1.08
C TYR A 26 -12.40 -14.81 1.61
N HIS A 27 -11.58 -14.23 0.72
CA HIS A 27 -10.44 -13.43 1.16
C HIS A 27 -10.93 -12.23 1.99
N PRO A 28 -10.34 -11.92 3.16
CA PRO A 28 -10.83 -10.83 4.03
C PRO A 28 -11.01 -9.50 3.30
N VAL A 29 -10.11 -9.13 2.41
CA VAL A 29 -10.23 -7.89 1.61
C VAL A 29 -11.44 -7.95 0.65
N ALA A 30 -11.74 -9.12 0.08
CA ALA A 30 -12.92 -9.29 -0.77
C ALA A 30 -14.23 -9.17 0.04
N LEU A 31 -14.22 -9.67 1.28
CA LEU A 31 -15.35 -9.50 2.21
C LEU A 31 -15.53 -8.04 2.61
N ILE A 32 -14.43 -7.32 2.94
CA ILE A 32 -14.47 -5.86 3.17
C ILE A 32 -15.07 -5.17 1.93
N GLY A 33 -14.55 -5.46 0.75
CA GLY A 33 -15.01 -4.87 -0.51
C GLY A 33 -16.51 -5.15 -0.77
N SER A 34 -16.97 -6.37 -0.50
CA SER A 34 -18.39 -6.73 -0.65
C SER A 34 -19.28 -5.96 0.32
N PHE A 35 -18.84 -5.81 1.58
CA PHE A 35 -19.55 -5.02 2.58
C PHE A 35 -19.60 -3.53 2.21
N ILE A 36 -18.48 -2.95 1.77
CA ILE A 36 -18.43 -1.57 1.28
C ILE A 36 -19.34 -1.41 0.06
N GLY A 37 -19.32 -2.34 -0.90
CA GLY A 37 -20.19 -2.33 -2.09
C GLY A 37 -21.68 -2.33 -1.77
N TRP A 38 -22.06 -2.85 -0.60
CA TRP A 38 -23.45 -2.82 -0.13
C TRP A 38 -23.87 -1.43 0.34
N TRP A 39 -23.10 -0.76 1.20
CA TRP A 39 -23.47 0.54 1.76
C TRP A 39 -22.86 1.74 1.03
N GLY A 40 -21.79 1.55 0.27
CA GLY A 40 -20.99 2.61 -0.36
C GLY A 40 -21.58 3.23 -1.61
N ARG A 41 -22.85 2.97 -1.90
CA ARG A 41 -23.58 3.57 -3.03
C ARG A 41 -24.24 4.88 -2.58
N PRO A 42 -23.92 6.03 -3.18
CA PRO A 42 -24.54 7.31 -2.81
C PRO A 42 -26.08 7.31 -2.86
N SER A 43 -26.66 6.54 -3.79
CA SER A 43 -28.13 6.41 -3.95
C SER A 43 -28.83 5.77 -2.74
N VAL A 44 -28.14 5.04 -1.89
CA VAL A 44 -28.70 4.42 -0.66
C VAL A 44 -28.96 5.47 0.42
N TRP A 45 -28.29 6.63 0.35
CA TRP A 45 -28.31 7.64 1.41
C TRP A 45 -28.88 8.97 0.89
N PRO A 46 -29.82 9.62 1.60
CA PRO A 46 -30.23 10.98 1.29
C PRO A 46 -29.01 11.92 1.24
N ALA A 47 -28.93 12.78 0.23
CA ALA A 47 -27.76 13.63 -0.02
C ALA A 47 -27.31 14.43 1.21
N ARG A 48 -28.25 14.93 2.02
CA ARG A 48 -28.01 15.72 3.24
C ARG A 48 -27.27 14.97 4.37
N ILE A 49 -27.36 13.62 4.37
CA ILE A 49 -26.74 12.81 5.42
C ILE A 49 -25.57 11.94 4.93
N GLN A 50 -25.26 11.94 3.64
CA GLN A 50 -24.19 11.08 3.06
C GLN A 50 -22.87 11.20 3.83
N ARG A 51 -22.46 12.41 4.22
CA ARG A 51 -21.21 12.62 4.95
C ARG A 51 -21.25 12.00 6.36
N ALA A 52 -22.34 12.17 7.09
CA ALA A 52 -22.52 11.55 8.41
C ALA A 52 -22.64 10.03 8.29
N ALA A 53 -23.37 9.54 7.30
CA ALA A 53 -23.46 8.12 6.98
C ALA A 53 -22.08 7.53 6.65
N GLY A 54 -21.27 8.23 5.84
CA GLY A 54 -19.90 7.84 5.53
C GLY A 54 -19.02 7.72 6.76
N VAL A 55 -19.08 8.67 7.71
CA VAL A 55 -18.37 8.59 8.99
C VAL A 55 -18.85 7.38 9.82
N GLY A 56 -20.16 7.22 9.98
CA GLY A 56 -20.73 6.11 10.74
C GLY A 56 -20.36 4.74 10.15
N MET A 57 -20.50 4.60 8.84
CA MET A 57 -20.17 3.35 8.14
C MET A 57 -18.68 3.07 8.07
N TRP A 58 -17.83 4.11 8.05
CA TRP A 58 -16.39 3.95 8.21
C TRP A 58 -16.06 3.30 9.56
N LEU A 59 -16.61 3.82 10.66
CA LEU A 59 -16.43 3.24 12.00
C LEU A 59 -16.95 1.80 12.08
N VAL A 60 -18.16 1.55 11.57
CA VAL A 60 -18.74 0.20 11.55
C VAL A 60 -17.86 -0.77 10.76
N THR A 61 -17.36 -0.37 9.59
CA THR A 61 -16.50 -1.21 8.75
C THR A 61 -15.19 -1.53 9.46
N VAL A 62 -14.52 -0.51 10.02
CA VAL A 62 -13.26 -0.72 10.77
C VAL A 62 -13.48 -1.65 11.96
N LEU A 63 -14.53 -1.41 12.76
CA LEU A 63 -14.85 -2.25 13.92
C LEU A 63 -15.15 -3.70 13.48
N LEU A 64 -15.99 -3.88 12.48
CA LEU A 64 -16.39 -5.21 12.01
C LEU A 64 -15.19 -6.05 11.55
N PHE A 65 -14.24 -5.45 10.82
CA PHE A 65 -13.11 -6.18 10.25
C PHE A 65 -11.86 -6.20 11.14
N ALA A 66 -11.70 -5.25 12.07
CA ALA A 66 -10.58 -5.28 13.02
C ALA A 66 -10.90 -6.10 14.28
N LEU A 67 -12.19 -6.19 14.69
CA LEU A 67 -12.61 -6.92 15.88
C LEU A 67 -12.19 -8.40 15.88
N PRO A 68 -12.32 -9.18 14.80
CA PRO A 68 -11.83 -10.55 14.76
C PRO A 68 -10.33 -10.66 15.04
N PHE A 69 -9.52 -9.76 14.50
CA PHE A 69 -8.07 -9.72 14.73
C PHE A 69 -7.75 -9.38 16.18
N PHE A 70 -8.50 -8.45 16.78
CA PHE A 70 -8.38 -8.12 18.18
C PHE A 70 -8.74 -9.31 19.08
N LEU A 71 -9.90 -9.94 18.84
CA LEU A 71 -10.38 -11.09 19.61
C LEU A 71 -9.42 -12.28 19.50
N LEU A 72 -8.95 -12.60 18.30
CA LEU A 72 -7.98 -13.68 18.10
C LEU A 72 -6.65 -13.36 18.82
N SER A 73 -6.17 -12.12 18.75
CA SER A 73 -4.94 -11.70 19.44
C SER A 73 -5.07 -11.77 20.97
N TRP A 74 -6.29 -11.60 21.50
CA TRP A 74 -6.55 -11.59 22.95
C TRP A 74 -6.91 -12.97 23.51
N LEU A 75 -7.68 -13.76 22.76
CA LEU A 75 -8.23 -15.05 23.24
C LEU A 75 -7.30 -16.22 22.95
N LEU A 76 -6.52 -16.18 21.84
CA LEU A 76 -5.66 -17.30 21.47
C LEU A 76 -4.42 -17.35 22.39
N PRO A 77 -4.04 -18.55 22.88
CA PRO A 77 -2.76 -18.76 23.51
C PRO A 77 -1.62 -18.50 22.52
N TRP A 78 -0.45 -18.10 23.03
CA TRP A 78 0.68 -17.64 22.20
C TRP A 78 1.10 -18.61 21.10
N TYR A 79 1.02 -19.93 21.33
CA TYR A 79 1.42 -20.95 20.35
C TYR A 79 0.42 -21.06 19.19
N LEU A 80 -0.88 -20.89 19.43
CA LEU A 80 -1.87 -20.83 18.34
C LEU A 80 -1.77 -19.50 17.60
N LEU A 81 -1.48 -18.41 18.30
CA LEU A 81 -1.25 -17.11 17.67
C LEU A 81 0.02 -17.10 16.82
N LEU A 82 1.07 -17.86 17.21
CA LEU A 82 2.27 -18.05 16.41
C LEU A 82 1.96 -18.77 15.08
N LEU A 83 1.04 -19.71 15.08
CA LEU A 83 0.61 -20.43 13.87
C LEU A 83 -0.32 -19.60 12.99
N ALA A 84 -1.33 -18.96 13.57
CA ALA A 84 -2.36 -18.22 12.84
C ALA A 84 -1.91 -16.79 12.47
N GLY A 85 -1.12 -16.13 13.34
CA GLY A 85 -0.72 -14.75 13.22
C GLY A 85 -0.04 -14.39 11.90
N PRO A 86 0.91 -15.19 11.38
CA PRO A 86 1.52 -14.95 10.08
C PRO A 86 0.51 -14.88 8.93
N PHE A 87 -0.51 -15.73 8.92
CA PHE A 87 -1.56 -15.73 7.91
C PHE A 87 -2.52 -14.55 8.10
N LEU A 88 -2.86 -14.23 9.36
CA LEU A 88 -3.69 -13.07 9.66
C LEU A 88 -3.01 -11.77 9.22
N LEU A 89 -1.72 -11.58 9.53
CA LEU A 89 -0.98 -10.40 9.08
C LEU A 89 -0.85 -10.36 7.56
N LYS A 90 -0.59 -11.51 6.91
CA LYS A 90 -0.50 -11.61 5.45
C LYS A 90 -1.74 -11.05 4.74
N PHE A 91 -2.94 -11.21 5.29
CA PHE A 91 -4.16 -10.64 4.71
C PHE A 91 -4.21 -9.10 4.75
N CYS A 92 -3.34 -8.47 5.52
CA CYS A 92 -3.32 -7.01 5.67
C CYS A 92 -2.35 -6.31 4.70
N PHE A 93 -1.40 -7.02 4.07
CA PHE A 93 -0.46 -6.45 3.10
C PHE A 93 -0.39 -7.31 1.83
N ALA A 94 0.19 -6.78 0.74
CA ALA A 94 0.18 -7.44 -0.57
C ALA A 94 1.49 -7.19 -1.34
N TRP A 95 2.62 -7.74 -0.87
CA TRP A 95 3.93 -7.54 -1.51
C TRP A 95 4.09 -8.38 -2.78
N ARG A 96 3.90 -9.71 -2.68
CA ARG A 96 4.03 -10.60 -3.84
C ARG A 96 3.02 -10.28 -4.93
N SER A 97 1.77 -10.08 -4.55
CA SER A 97 0.68 -9.75 -5.48
C SER A 97 0.99 -8.48 -6.28
N LEU A 98 1.57 -7.44 -5.65
CA LEU A 98 1.97 -6.20 -6.31
C LEU A 98 3.05 -6.44 -7.39
N GLU A 99 4.07 -7.25 -7.08
CA GLU A 99 5.11 -7.62 -8.04
C GLU A 99 4.55 -8.47 -9.20
N GLU A 100 3.71 -9.45 -8.90
CA GLU A 100 3.10 -10.34 -9.91
C GLU A 100 2.20 -9.59 -10.88
N HIS A 101 1.39 -8.64 -10.38
CA HIS A 101 0.55 -7.80 -11.25
C HIS A 101 1.41 -6.93 -12.17
N THR A 102 2.44 -6.26 -11.64
CA THR A 102 3.36 -5.44 -12.45
C THR A 102 4.09 -6.30 -13.48
N ALA A 103 4.58 -7.48 -13.08
CA ALA A 103 5.23 -8.41 -14.01
C ALA A 103 4.27 -8.89 -15.11
N SER A 104 3.01 -9.17 -14.75
CA SER A 104 1.99 -9.62 -15.73
C SER A 104 1.67 -8.55 -16.79
N VAL A 105 1.70 -7.26 -16.41
CA VAL A 105 1.54 -6.15 -17.35
C VAL A 105 2.72 -6.10 -18.33
N ASN A 106 3.96 -6.19 -17.83
CA ASN A 106 5.15 -6.18 -18.69
C ASN A 106 5.20 -7.38 -19.64
N GLN A 107 4.82 -8.58 -19.17
CA GLN A 107 4.73 -9.77 -20.03
C GLN A 107 3.63 -9.64 -21.09
N ALA A 108 2.50 -9.04 -20.75
CA ALA A 108 1.42 -8.79 -21.70
C ALA A 108 1.86 -7.77 -22.77
N LEU A 109 2.51 -6.67 -22.37
CA LEU A 109 3.04 -5.65 -23.30
C LEU A 109 4.09 -6.20 -24.27
N ALA A 110 4.85 -7.21 -23.88
CA ALA A 110 5.80 -7.86 -24.79
C ALA A 110 5.11 -8.63 -25.92
N ARG A 111 3.82 -8.93 -25.80
CA ARG A 111 3.01 -9.62 -26.80
C ARG A 111 2.14 -8.65 -27.59
N ASP A 112 1.36 -7.83 -26.88
CA ASP A 112 0.42 -6.89 -27.47
C ASP A 112 0.06 -5.77 -26.48
N VAL A 113 -0.08 -4.53 -27.02
CA VAL A 113 -0.43 -3.36 -26.20
C VAL A 113 -1.84 -3.47 -25.61
N SER A 114 -2.80 -4.01 -26.35
CA SER A 114 -4.18 -4.15 -25.89
C SER A 114 -4.29 -5.16 -24.75
N GLU A 115 -3.48 -6.21 -24.75
CA GLU A 115 -3.38 -7.14 -23.62
C GLU A 115 -2.78 -6.46 -22.39
N GLY A 116 -1.73 -5.64 -22.58
CA GLY A 116 -1.15 -4.81 -21.53
C GLY A 116 -2.16 -3.82 -20.93
N GLN A 117 -2.93 -3.13 -21.77
CA GLN A 117 -4.00 -2.23 -21.35
C GLN A 117 -5.06 -2.94 -20.48
N ARG A 118 -5.48 -4.15 -20.88
CA ARG A 118 -6.41 -4.97 -20.11
C ARG A 118 -5.82 -5.42 -18.77
N LYS A 119 -4.53 -5.76 -18.72
CA LYS A 119 -3.88 -6.15 -17.47
C LYS A 119 -3.74 -4.97 -16.51
N VAL A 120 -3.31 -3.81 -17.00
CA VAL A 120 -3.12 -2.63 -16.14
C VAL A 120 -4.46 -2.05 -15.64
N SER A 121 -5.58 -2.25 -16.37
CA SER A 121 -6.90 -1.81 -15.90
C SER A 121 -7.36 -2.49 -14.61
N LEU A 122 -6.74 -3.63 -14.24
CA LEU A 122 -6.96 -4.28 -12.95
C LEU A 122 -6.20 -3.61 -11.79
N MET A 123 -5.24 -2.73 -12.10
CA MET A 123 -4.38 -2.05 -11.11
C MET A 123 -4.73 -0.58 -10.92
N VAL A 124 -5.36 0.05 -11.92
CA VAL A 124 -5.62 1.49 -11.92
C VAL A 124 -7.07 1.79 -12.28
N SER A 125 -7.61 2.88 -11.74
CA SER A 125 -9.02 3.28 -11.95
C SER A 125 -9.24 4.17 -13.19
N ARG A 126 -8.14 4.57 -13.90
CA ARG A 126 -8.23 5.37 -15.13
C ARG A 126 -8.59 4.51 -16.34
N ASP A 127 -9.16 5.14 -17.38
CA ASP A 127 -9.32 4.49 -18.68
C ASP A 127 -7.93 4.13 -19.24
N THR A 128 -7.75 2.87 -19.60
CA THR A 128 -6.49 2.32 -20.11
C THR A 128 -6.52 2.01 -21.60
N GLY A 129 -7.70 2.05 -22.23
CA GLY A 129 -7.89 1.65 -23.63
C GLY A 129 -7.18 2.53 -24.65
N THR A 130 -6.80 3.76 -24.28
CA THR A 130 -6.11 4.71 -25.16
C THR A 130 -4.62 4.89 -24.83
N LEU A 131 -4.11 4.19 -23.81
CA LEU A 131 -2.73 4.34 -23.37
C LEU A 131 -1.75 3.67 -24.33
N SER A 132 -0.64 4.35 -24.65
CA SER A 132 0.49 3.74 -25.34
C SER A 132 1.18 2.69 -24.45
N GLY A 133 2.03 1.82 -25.03
CA GLY A 133 2.77 0.81 -24.27
C GLY A 133 3.59 1.39 -23.11
N GLU A 134 4.27 2.53 -23.34
CA GLU A 134 5.02 3.24 -22.29
C GLU A 134 4.10 3.81 -21.21
N GLN A 135 2.93 4.33 -21.57
CA GLN A 135 1.94 4.82 -20.59
C GLN A 135 1.30 3.69 -19.79
N VAL A 136 1.13 2.50 -20.37
CA VAL A 136 0.70 1.29 -19.68
C VAL A 136 1.75 0.84 -18.66
N ARG A 137 3.05 0.82 -19.05
CA ARG A 137 4.15 0.56 -18.11
C ARG A 137 4.21 1.61 -17.01
N SER A 138 4.07 2.89 -17.35
CA SER A 138 4.02 3.97 -16.37
C SER A 138 2.92 3.73 -15.35
N ALA A 139 1.70 3.41 -15.81
CA ALA A 139 0.58 3.13 -14.92
C ALA A 139 0.86 1.97 -13.95
N ALA A 140 1.51 0.90 -14.42
CA ALA A 140 1.84 -0.24 -13.57
C ALA A 140 2.89 0.12 -12.51
N TYR A 141 3.97 0.80 -12.89
CA TYR A 141 5.03 1.20 -11.96
C TYR A 141 4.63 2.37 -11.05
N GLU A 142 3.78 3.28 -11.51
CA GLU A 142 3.13 4.29 -10.65
C GLU A 142 2.32 3.63 -9.53
N SER A 143 1.45 2.68 -9.91
CA SER A 143 0.65 1.91 -8.96
C SER A 143 1.55 1.14 -7.98
N MET A 144 2.64 0.54 -8.47
CA MET A 144 3.60 -0.17 -7.63
C MET A 144 4.30 0.76 -6.64
N ALA A 145 4.72 1.95 -7.08
CA ALA A 145 5.37 2.95 -6.24
C ALA A 145 4.43 3.51 -5.15
N GLU A 146 3.18 3.74 -5.48
CA GLU A 146 2.14 4.20 -4.55
C GLU A 146 1.80 3.11 -3.53
N ASN A 147 1.58 1.89 -4.00
CA ASN A 147 1.23 0.75 -3.16
C ASN A 147 2.38 0.25 -2.27
N LEU A 148 3.63 0.68 -2.47
CA LEU A 148 4.70 0.47 -1.49
C LEU A 148 4.29 1.04 -0.12
N VAL A 149 3.67 2.22 -0.08
CA VAL A 149 3.14 2.80 1.16
C VAL A 149 1.86 2.09 1.56
N ASP A 150 0.86 2.09 0.70
CA ASP A 150 -0.51 1.74 1.03
C ASP A 150 -0.72 0.24 1.28
N SER A 151 0.03 -0.60 0.57
CA SER A 151 -0.16 -2.05 0.64
C SER A 151 0.97 -2.80 1.35
N ILE A 152 2.06 -2.13 1.75
CA ILE A 152 3.19 -2.79 2.41
C ILE A 152 3.61 -2.04 3.67
N ILE A 153 4.15 -0.82 3.56
CA ILE A 153 4.78 -0.14 4.69
C ILE A 153 3.76 0.27 5.75
N SER A 154 2.62 0.84 5.36
CA SER A 154 1.61 1.28 6.33
C SER A 154 0.99 0.12 7.12
N PRO A 155 0.55 -1.00 6.50
CA PRO A 155 0.09 -2.16 7.28
C PRO A 155 1.14 -2.67 8.27
N LEU A 156 2.42 -2.76 7.85
CA LEU A 156 3.51 -3.23 8.71
C LEU A 156 3.86 -2.21 9.81
N PHE A 157 3.73 -0.91 9.53
CA PHE A 157 3.88 0.17 10.52
C PHE A 157 2.82 0.05 11.63
N TYR A 158 1.56 -0.09 11.25
CA TYR A 158 0.47 -0.25 12.23
C TYR A 158 0.50 -1.59 12.94
N PHE A 159 1.02 -2.65 12.30
CA PHE A 159 1.34 -3.89 12.97
C PHE A 159 2.42 -3.70 14.04
N GLY A 160 3.48 -2.97 13.74
CA GLY A 160 4.55 -2.66 14.69
C GLY A 160 4.05 -1.92 15.92
N LEU A 161 3.09 -0.99 15.76
CA LEU A 161 2.54 -0.19 16.86
C LEU A 161 1.47 -0.92 17.67
N PHE A 162 0.53 -1.61 17.00
CA PHE A 162 -0.70 -2.12 17.61
C PHE A 162 -0.95 -3.61 17.34
N GLY A 163 0.03 -4.34 16.77
CA GLY A 163 -0.11 -5.74 16.41
C GLY A 163 -1.12 -5.99 15.29
N LEU A 164 -1.67 -7.20 15.25
CA LEU A 164 -2.64 -7.62 14.24
C LEU A 164 -3.86 -6.68 14.11
N PRO A 165 -4.46 -6.19 15.22
CA PRO A 165 -5.58 -5.25 15.13
C PRO A 165 -5.21 -3.96 14.40
N GLY A 166 -4.01 -3.41 14.61
CA GLY A 166 -3.54 -2.20 13.94
C GLY A 166 -3.42 -2.38 12.43
N ALA A 167 -2.83 -3.49 11.99
CA ALA A 167 -2.77 -3.83 10.58
C ALA A 167 -4.15 -3.99 9.94
N ALA A 168 -5.10 -4.61 10.65
CA ALA A 168 -6.47 -4.81 10.18
C ALA A 168 -7.25 -3.48 10.09
N VAL A 169 -7.12 -2.58 11.07
CA VAL A 169 -7.70 -1.22 11.03
C VAL A 169 -7.21 -0.47 9.80
N PHE A 170 -5.88 -0.46 9.59
CA PHE A 170 -5.31 0.20 8.42
C PHE A 170 -5.85 -0.41 7.13
N ARG A 171 -5.84 -1.75 7.00
CA ARG A 171 -6.31 -2.43 5.79
C ARG A 171 -7.77 -2.12 5.47
N ALA A 172 -8.65 -2.09 6.48
CA ALA A 172 -10.05 -1.72 6.30
C ALA A 172 -10.20 -0.26 5.83
N ALA A 173 -9.46 0.68 6.44
CA ALA A 173 -9.47 2.09 6.08
C ALA A 173 -8.99 2.32 4.64
N ASN A 174 -7.86 1.72 4.27
CA ASN A 174 -7.28 1.81 2.92
C ASN A 174 -8.20 1.18 1.86
N THR A 175 -8.86 0.05 2.16
CA THR A 175 -9.82 -0.55 1.23
C THR A 175 -11.05 0.34 1.02
N MET A 176 -11.51 1.04 2.07
CA MET A 176 -12.60 2.02 1.92
C MET A 176 -12.20 3.21 1.07
N ASP A 177 -10.97 3.74 1.22
CA ASP A 177 -10.50 4.83 0.36
C ASP A 177 -10.40 4.38 -1.09
N ALA A 178 -9.81 3.22 -1.36
CA ALA A 178 -9.69 2.67 -2.70
C ALA A 178 -11.06 2.50 -3.42
N MET A 179 -12.15 2.28 -2.67
CA MET A 179 -13.50 2.12 -3.23
C MET A 179 -14.33 3.40 -3.25
N LEU A 180 -14.12 4.31 -2.31
CA LEU A 180 -14.99 5.46 -2.08
C LEU A 180 -14.28 6.81 -2.16
N GLY A 181 -12.95 6.88 -2.13
CA GLY A 181 -12.14 8.11 -2.08
C GLY A 181 -12.15 8.97 -3.34
N TYR A 182 -13.07 8.71 -4.26
CA TYR A 182 -13.18 9.42 -5.54
C TYR A 182 -13.86 10.78 -5.42
N GLN A 183 -13.51 11.70 -6.33
CA GLN A 183 -14.08 13.05 -6.41
C GLN A 183 -15.30 13.13 -7.38
N ASP A 184 -16.03 12.03 -7.48
CA ASP A 184 -17.26 11.89 -8.25
C ASP A 184 -18.51 11.99 -7.34
N GLU A 185 -19.59 11.31 -7.67
CA GLU A 185 -20.82 11.23 -6.89
C GLU A 185 -20.61 10.71 -5.46
N ARG A 186 -19.51 9.94 -5.21
CA ARG A 186 -19.14 9.38 -3.91
C ARG A 186 -18.45 10.40 -2.99
N ARG A 187 -18.11 11.60 -3.48
CA ARG A 187 -17.32 12.60 -2.75
C ARG A 187 -17.81 12.88 -1.33
N GLN A 188 -19.12 12.95 -1.11
CA GLN A 188 -19.65 13.20 0.23
C GLN A 188 -19.62 11.96 1.11
N LEU A 189 -20.03 10.81 0.58
CA LEU A 189 -20.05 9.53 1.29
C LEU A 189 -18.63 9.03 1.61
N GLY A 190 -17.70 9.13 0.66
CA GLY A 190 -16.30 8.69 0.78
C GLY A 190 -15.38 9.69 1.48
N TRP A 191 -15.87 10.87 1.88
CA TRP A 191 -15.04 11.92 2.48
C TRP A 191 -14.24 11.44 3.69
N CYS A 192 -14.88 10.68 4.58
CA CYS A 192 -14.21 10.14 5.77
C CYS A 192 -13.12 9.14 5.39
N ALA A 193 -13.42 8.21 4.48
CA ALA A 193 -12.46 7.22 3.99
C ALA A 193 -11.20 7.88 3.43
N ALA A 194 -11.35 8.86 2.52
CA ALA A 194 -10.23 9.59 1.95
C ALA A 194 -9.41 10.35 3.00
N ARG A 195 -10.06 11.01 3.96
CA ARG A 195 -9.35 11.77 5.01
C ARG A 195 -8.62 10.87 6.00
N MET A 196 -9.22 9.77 6.38
CA MET A 196 -8.59 8.82 7.30
C MET A 196 -7.41 8.11 6.63
N ASP A 197 -7.50 7.75 5.35
CA ASP A 197 -6.38 7.21 4.59
C ASP A 197 -5.23 8.22 4.48
N ASP A 198 -5.52 9.48 4.16
CA ASP A 198 -4.54 10.57 4.16
C ASP A 198 -3.79 10.69 5.51
N ILE A 199 -4.52 10.61 6.63
CA ILE A 199 -3.96 10.72 7.99
C ILE A 199 -3.14 9.47 8.34
N LEU A 200 -3.68 8.29 8.07
CA LEU A 200 -3.02 7.03 8.41
C LEU A 200 -1.74 6.82 7.58
N ASN A 201 -1.71 7.23 6.33
CA ASN A 201 -0.52 7.16 5.47
C ASN A 201 0.49 8.29 5.71
N PHE A 202 0.15 9.32 6.52
CA PHE A 202 1.00 10.51 6.65
C PHE A 202 2.42 10.17 7.14
N ILE A 203 2.56 9.47 8.25
CA ILE A 203 3.88 9.08 8.80
C ILE A 203 4.53 7.99 7.94
N PRO A 204 3.85 6.88 7.59
CA PRO A 204 4.43 5.84 6.74
C PRO A 204 5.01 6.35 5.42
N ALA A 205 4.32 7.26 4.72
CA ALA A 205 4.82 7.81 3.46
C ALA A 205 6.14 8.60 3.64
N ARG A 206 6.32 9.31 4.75
CA ARG A 206 7.57 10.04 5.04
C ARG A 206 8.70 9.09 5.42
N ILE A 207 8.42 8.07 6.20
CA ILE A 207 9.39 7.00 6.49
C ILE A 207 9.82 6.32 5.19
N THR A 208 8.87 5.93 4.35
CA THR A 208 9.15 5.32 3.04
C THR A 208 10.01 6.23 2.17
N GLY A 209 9.67 7.53 2.11
CA GLY A 209 10.45 8.52 1.38
C GLY A 209 11.90 8.62 1.88
N GLY A 210 12.10 8.66 3.20
CA GLY A 210 13.44 8.66 3.81
C GLY A 210 14.24 7.40 3.45
N MET A 211 13.61 6.22 3.53
CA MET A 211 14.26 4.95 3.20
C MET A 211 14.61 4.85 1.71
N LEU A 212 13.73 5.32 0.82
CA LEU A 212 14.00 5.39 -0.62
C LEU A 212 15.17 6.33 -0.92
N LEU A 213 15.27 7.48 -0.24
CA LEU A 213 16.39 8.40 -0.38
C LEU A 213 17.72 7.76 0.08
N ILE A 214 17.71 7.01 1.17
CA ILE A 214 18.87 6.25 1.65
C ILE A 214 19.25 5.18 0.61
N TYR A 215 18.28 4.44 0.07
CA TYR A 215 18.53 3.46 -0.98
C TYR A 215 19.19 4.11 -2.22
N PHE A 216 18.63 5.21 -2.73
CA PHE A 216 19.20 5.89 -3.90
C PHE A 216 20.53 6.60 -3.58
N ALA A 217 20.78 6.99 -2.33
CA ALA A 217 22.09 7.45 -1.89
C ALA A 217 23.15 6.34 -2.01
N ALA A 218 22.81 5.13 -1.55
CA ALA A 218 23.69 3.96 -1.68
C ALA A 218 23.95 3.56 -3.16
N LYS A 219 23.03 3.92 -4.06
CA LYS A 219 23.19 3.73 -5.54
C LYS A 219 23.88 4.92 -6.23
N GLY A 220 24.35 5.94 -5.49
CA GLY A 220 24.96 7.15 -6.04
C GLY A 220 23.99 8.11 -6.76
N ARG A 221 22.67 7.98 -6.51
CA ARG A 221 21.61 8.75 -7.16
C ARG A 221 20.79 9.62 -6.19
N PHE A 222 21.37 9.98 -5.06
CA PHE A 222 20.68 10.80 -4.06
C PHE A 222 20.21 12.14 -4.61
N SER A 223 21.08 12.84 -5.36
CA SER A 223 20.75 14.17 -5.89
C SER A 223 19.55 14.15 -6.83
N GLN A 224 19.47 13.13 -7.71
CA GLN A 224 18.33 12.94 -8.61
C GLN A 224 17.04 12.63 -7.83
N ALA A 225 17.11 11.69 -6.88
CA ALA A 225 15.97 11.30 -6.05
C ALA A 225 15.44 12.46 -5.20
N TRP A 226 16.36 13.23 -4.58
CA TRP A 226 16.02 14.41 -3.79
C TRP A 226 15.45 15.54 -4.65
N GLY A 227 16.08 15.83 -5.80
CA GLY A 227 15.56 16.80 -6.77
C GLY A 227 14.15 16.46 -7.23
N GLY A 228 13.89 15.17 -7.55
CA GLY A 228 12.56 14.70 -7.92
C GLY A 228 11.53 14.88 -6.81
N LEU A 229 11.88 14.56 -5.55
CA LEU A 229 11.01 14.80 -4.41
C LEU A 229 10.60 16.26 -4.31
N LEU A 230 11.55 17.20 -4.44
CA LEU A 230 11.27 18.62 -4.32
C LEU A 230 10.40 19.15 -5.47
N ALA A 231 10.68 18.70 -6.70
CA ALA A 231 10.02 19.18 -7.91
C ALA A 231 8.64 18.56 -8.12
N ASP A 232 8.47 17.26 -7.84
CA ASP A 232 7.37 16.47 -8.39
C ASP A 232 6.35 15.97 -7.38
N ARG A 233 6.68 15.92 -6.06
CA ARG A 233 5.79 15.33 -5.05
C ARG A 233 4.38 15.94 -4.99
N LYS A 234 4.21 17.20 -5.42
CA LYS A 234 2.92 17.91 -5.42
C LYS A 234 2.15 17.79 -6.73
N LYS A 235 2.75 17.20 -7.76
CA LYS A 235 2.09 17.04 -9.07
C LYS A 235 0.93 16.05 -9.00
N ARG A 236 1.06 14.99 -8.16
CA ARG A 236 -0.03 14.08 -7.88
C ARG A 236 -0.96 14.70 -6.81
N PRO A 237 -2.30 14.65 -7.01
CA PRO A 237 -3.25 15.01 -5.96
C PRO A 237 -3.07 14.12 -4.71
N GLY A 238 -3.27 14.70 -3.53
CA GLY A 238 -3.03 14.04 -2.25
C GLY A 238 -1.67 14.39 -1.63
N ILE A 239 -1.48 14.02 -0.37
CA ILE A 239 -0.33 14.46 0.44
C ILE A 239 0.74 13.38 0.65
N ASN A 240 0.46 12.13 0.27
CA ASN A 240 1.29 10.96 0.56
C ASN A 240 1.88 10.31 -0.69
N GLY A 241 1.08 9.87 -1.65
CA GLY A 241 1.51 9.06 -2.79
C GLY A 241 2.53 9.73 -3.70
N GLY A 242 2.53 11.05 -3.82
CA GLY A 242 3.53 11.78 -4.59
C GLY A 242 4.96 11.67 -4.05
N ILE A 243 5.15 11.34 -2.76
CA ILE A 243 6.47 11.20 -2.13
C ILE A 243 7.22 10.00 -2.71
N PRO A 244 6.74 8.73 -2.55
CA PRO A 244 7.45 7.58 -3.08
C PRO A 244 7.55 7.61 -4.61
N MET A 245 6.48 8.03 -5.30
CA MET A 245 6.45 8.09 -6.77
C MET A 245 7.53 9.01 -7.34
N SER A 246 7.66 10.23 -6.83
CA SER A 246 8.64 11.20 -7.32
C SER A 246 10.08 10.79 -7.04
N ILE A 247 10.35 10.21 -5.86
CA ILE A 247 11.67 9.71 -5.48
C ILE A 247 12.06 8.54 -6.38
N ILE A 248 11.16 7.58 -6.58
CA ILE A 248 11.40 6.39 -7.42
C ILE A 248 11.61 6.80 -8.88
N ALA A 249 10.73 7.64 -9.45
CA ALA A 249 10.84 8.06 -10.84
C ALA A 249 12.20 8.71 -11.12
N SER A 250 12.60 9.71 -10.33
CA SER A 250 13.86 10.42 -10.52
C SER A 250 15.08 9.60 -10.11
N GLY A 251 14.98 8.84 -9.01
CA GLY A 251 16.06 7.96 -8.54
C GLY A 251 16.36 6.84 -9.51
N ALA A 252 15.35 6.22 -10.13
CA ALA A 252 15.53 5.21 -11.16
C ALA A 252 15.87 5.82 -12.56
N GLY A 253 15.71 7.15 -12.73
CA GLY A 253 15.94 7.84 -14.00
C GLY A 253 14.84 7.59 -15.03
N VAL A 254 13.63 7.23 -14.59
CA VAL A 254 12.49 6.98 -15.46
C VAL A 254 11.49 8.15 -15.43
N ARG A 255 10.49 8.08 -16.30
CA ARG A 255 9.40 9.04 -16.37
C ARG A 255 8.08 8.32 -16.07
N PHE A 256 7.37 8.79 -15.05
CA PHE A 256 5.97 8.43 -14.81
C PHE A 256 5.06 9.45 -15.47
N GLU A 257 4.06 8.97 -16.19
CA GLU A 257 3.13 9.82 -16.92
C GLU A 257 1.68 9.35 -16.74
N LYS A 258 0.86 10.23 -16.17
CA LYS A 258 -0.59 10.12 -16.21
C LYS A 258 -1.11 11.17 -17.17
N PRO A 259 -1.53 10.78 -18.40
CA PRO A 259 -1.94 11.73 -19.43
C PRO A 259 -2.95 12.76 -18.92
N GLY A 260 -2.71 14.04 -19.22
CA GLY A 260 -3.56 15.15 -18.79
C GLY A 260 -3.53 15.49 -17.30
N VAL A 261 -2.75 14.77 -16.48
CA VAL A 261 -2.72 15.00 -15.01
C VAL A 261 -1.32 15.38 -14.54
N TYR A 262 -0.31 14.52 -14.76
CA TYR A 262 1.07 14.81 -14.37
C TYR A 262 2.11 14.05 -15.17
N ILE A 263 3.34 14.59 -15.10
CA ILE A 263 4.58 13.95 -15.50
C ILE A 263 5.56 14.10 -14.33
N MET A 264 6.20 13.00 -13.91
CA MET A 264 7.19 12.94 -12.83
C MET A 264 8.46 12.23 -13.31
N GLY A 265 9.62 12.67 -12.79
CA GLY A 265 10.91 12.09 -13.12
C GLY A 265 11.56 12.66 -14.37
N THR A 266 12.76 12.17 -14.71
CA THR A 266 13.62 12.74 -15.75
C THR A 266 13.46 12.07 -17.12
N GLY A 267 13.15 10.76 -17.14
CA GLY A 267 13.05 10.01 -18.40
C GLY A 267 14.40 9.74 -19.08
N GLU A 268 15.50 9.70 -18.31
CA GLU A 268 16.83 9.32 -18.81
C GLU A 268 16.86 7.89 -19.35
N ARG A 269 15.97 7.04 -18.85
CA ARG A 269 15.78 5.62 -19.20
C ARG A 269 14.35 5.34 -19.54
N SER A 270 14.11 4.37 -20.41
CA SER A 270 12.79 3.79 -20.60
C SER A 270 12.33 3.05 -19.33
N LEU A 271 11.02 2.86 -19.19
CA LEU A 271 10.47 2.05 -18.09
C LEU A 271 10.79 0.56 -18.23
N GLU A 272 11.12 0.11 -19.43
CA GLU A 272 11.60 -1.25 -19.67
C GLU A 272 12.98 -1.47 -19.03
N GLU A 273 13.90 -0.50 -19.21
CA GLU A 273 15.25 -0.55 -18.66
C GLU A 273 15.29 -0.23 -17.16
N GLY A 274 14.51 0.76 -16.70
CA GLY A 274 14.51 1.25 -15.33
C GLY A 274 13.61 0.45 -14.38
N GLY A 275 12.62 -0.27 -14.92
CA GLY A 275 11.64 -1.02 -14.13
C GLY A 275 12.22 -2.05 -13.15
N PRO A 276 13.20 -2.87 -13.54
CA PRO A 276 13.87 -3.78 -12.61
C PRO A 276 14.47 -3.07 -11.40
N GLY A 277 15.03 -1.87 -11.59
CA GLY A 277 15.55 -1.03 -10.49
C GLY A 277 14.47 -0.51 -9.55
N ILE A 278 13.27 -0.25 -10.07
CA ILE A 278 12.09 0.10 -9.23
C ILE A 278 11.70 -1.07 -8.35
N VAL A 279 11.59 -2.27 -8.91
CA VAL A 279 11.26 -3.50 -8.17
C VAL A 279 12.31 -3.77 -7.09
N GLU A 280 13.59 -3.62 -7.43
CA GLU A 280 14.70 -3.77 -6.46
C GLU A 280 14.57 -2.76 -5.31
N ALA A 281 14.33 -1.48 -5.60
CA ALA A 281 14.14 -0.44 -4.58
C ALA A 281 13.01 -0.79 -3.61
N ILE A 282 11.88 -1.24 -4.14
CA ILE A 282 10.71 -1.64 -3.35
C ILE A 282 11.03 -2.85 -2.48
N ARG A 283 11.72 -3.86 -3.00
CA ARG A 283 12.15 -5.05 -2.23
C ARG A 283 13.08 -4.67 -1.09
N VAL A 284 14.10 -3.89 -1.38
CA VAL A 284 15.10 -3.47 -0.38
C VAL A 284 14.44 -2.65 0.71
N VAL A 285 13.61 -1.66 0.36
CA VAL A 285 12.90 -0.83 1.34
C VAL A 285 11.92 -1.65 2.18
N THR A 286 11.19 -2.59 1.57
CA THR A 286 10.29 -3.49 2.31
C THR A 286 11.03 -4.33 3.34
N ILE A 287 12.12 -4.99 2.94
CA ILE A 287 12.93 -5.84 3.84
C ILE A 287 13.57 -4.98 4.95
N ALA A 288 14.15 -3.84 4.58
CA ALA A 288 14.79 -2.94 5.56
C ALA A 288 13.78 -2.40 6.58
N PHE A 289 12.58 -2.03 6.14
CA PHE A 289 11.51 -1.57 7.03
C PHE A 289 11.02 -2.69 7.97
N ALA A 290 10.76 -3.88 7.43
CA ALA A 290 10.33 -5.02 8.23
C ALA A 290 11.40 -5.40 9.27
N THR A 291 12.68 -5.37 8.88
CA THR A 291 13.81 -5.59 9.80
C THR A 291 13.83 -4.55 10.91
N LEU A 292 13.65 -3.26 10.57
CA LEU A 292 13.57 -2.18 11.56
C LEU A 292 12.42 -2.42 12.55
N VAL A 293 11.23 -2.77 12.06
CA VAL A 293 10.08 -3.09 12.93
C VAL A 293 10.39 -4.28 13.83
N CYS A 294 11.00 -5.35 13.31
CA CYS A 294 11.41 -6.50 14.13
C CYS A 294 12.39 -6.09 15.23
N ILE A 295 13.43 -5.31 14.91
CA ILE A 295 14.40 -4.82 15.90
C ILE A 295 13.70 -4.03 17.00
N VAL A 296 12.82 -3.08 16.63
CA VAL A 296 12.07 -2.29 17.61
C VAL A 296 11.20 -3.19 18.50
N LEU A 297 10.50 -4.16 17.93
CA LEU A 297 9.67 -5.10 18.68
C LEU A 297 10.50 -5.98 19.64
N ILE A 298 11.69 -6.41 19.24
CA ILE A 298 12.61 -7.17 20.11
C ILE A 298 13.09 -6.31 21.27
N LEU A 299 13.53 -5.08 20.99
CA LEU A 299 14.00 -4.14 22.03
C LEU A 299 12.91 -3.79 23.03
N LEU A 300 11.69 -3.55 22.58
CA LEU A 300 10.53 -3.32 23.45
C LEU A 300 10.15 -4.57 24.25
N GLY A 301 10.22 -5.75 23.62
CA GLY A 301 9.87 -7.02 24.26
C GLY A 301 10.89 -7.50 25.27
N SER A 302 12.17 -7.14 25.12
CA SER A 302 13.25 -7.47 26.04
C SER A 302 13.33 -6.57 27.29
N GLY A 303 12.51 -5.52 27.36
CA GLY A 303 12.55 -4.54 28.45
C GLY A 303 13.78 -3.59 28.44
N ILE A 304 14.67 -3.72 27.47
CA ILE A 304 15.90 -2.90 27.39
C ILE A 304 15.59 -1.39 27.32
N ILE A 305 14.47 -1.02 26.71
CA ILE A 305 14.07 0.41 26.60
C ILE A 305 13.48 0.93 27.94
N TYR A 306 12.97 0.05 28.81
CA TYR A 306 12.39 0.44 30.09
C TYR A 306 13.40 0.54 31.25
N THR A 307 14.60 0.01 31.10
CA THR A 307 15.64 0.01 32.16
C THR A 307 16.67 1.14 32.01
N GLY A 308 16.49 2.02 31.05
CA GLY A 308 17.41 3.13 30.74
C GLY A 308 16.97 4.50 31.26
N ILE A 309 16.10 4.56 32.32
CA ILE A 309 15.77 5.80 33.07
C ILE A 309 16.15 5.58 34.54
#